data_f7bc0fa4261175b48ad53aff36013c4f
#
_entry.id   f7bc0fa4261175b48ad53aff36013c4f
#
_cell.length_a   1.000
_cell.length_b   1.000
_cell.length_c   1.000
_cell.angle_alpha   90.00
_cell.angle_beta   90.00
_cell.angle_gamma   90.00
#
_symmetry.space_group_name_H-M   'P 1'
#
loop_
_entity.id
_entity.type
_entity.pdbx_description
1 polymer ?
#
loop_
_entity_poly.entity_id
_entity_poly.type
_entity_poly.pdbx_seq_one_letter_code
_entity_poly.pdbx_strand_id
1 'polypeptide(L)'
;LLGVNGGYEGDSLSDCGHTFSEMEPYDEKTAVKDATALVEMVRSYWMEQAKQAEEREKKAGTFVGFALLSDNSWDKEKYIRDLKEQWDITAEEKSDEERNPESLVFDVGDMMAAVSLMPAPVPNGEAEECAKNNYMWSEAEKTAKEHKAHIMVAVIGKEESLIERGKLYVKLLSVCCHQKNITGIYTSGVVFQPRFYEGFSGMMKEDSLPIYNWIWFGLYRTEKGISGYT
;
A
#
# COMPACT_ATOMS: atom_id res chain seq x y z
N LEU A 1 0.89 21.92 39.22
CA LEU A 1 0.83 21.79 37.78
C LEU A 1 -0.10 20.64 37.42
N LEU A 2 -1.08 20.91 36.59
CA LEU A 2 -2.02 19.91 36.05
C LEU A 2 -1.68 19.64 34.59
N GLY A 3 -1.54 18.38 34.23
CA GLY A 3 -1.28 17.97 32.88
C GLY A 3 -2.06 16.70 32.53
N VAL A 4 -2.41 16.52 31.25
CA VAL A 4 -3.07 15.31 30.77
C VAL A 4 -2.24 14.74 29.64
N ASN A 5 -1.88 13.47 29.75
CA ASN A 5 -1.27 12.71 28.69
C ASN A 5 -2.29 11.76 28.08
N GLY A 6 -2.37 11.72 26.77
CA GLY A 6 -3.20 10.77 26.04
C GLY A 6 -2.36 9.67 25.43
N GLY A 7 -2.77 8.42 25.58
CA GLY A 7 -2.14 7.22 25.03
C GLY A 7 -3.12 6.07 24.96
N TYR A 8 -2.66 4.92 24.47
CA TYR A 8 -3.45 3.69 24.48
C TYR A 8 -3.43 3.03 25.86
N GLU A 9 -4.45 2.23 26.17
CA GLU A 9 -4.50 1.47 27.40
C GLU A 9 -3.28 0.54 27.51
N GLY A 10 -2.52 0.67 28.59
CA GLY A 10 -1.29 -0.10 28.82
C GLY A 10 0.01 0.62 28.45
N ASP A 11 -0.05 1.77 27.79
CA ASP A 11 1.14 2.56 27.52
C ASP A 11 1.69 3.19 28.81
N SER A 12 3.00 3.27 28.92
CA SER A 12 3.62 4.07 29.97
C SER A 12 3.46 5.57 29.65
N LEU A 13 3.44 6.43 30.67
CA LEU A 13 3.37 7.88 30.47
C LEU A 13 4.50 8.45 29.60
N SER A 14 5.64 7.75 29.50
CA SER A 14 6.76 8.11 28.63
C SER A 14 6.56 7.72 27.18
N ASP A 15 5.67 6.79 26.89
CA ASP A 15 5.43 6.21 25.56
C ASP A 15 4.17 6.79 24.90
N CYS A 16 3.43 7.65 25.62
CA CYS A 16 2.30 8.37 25.06
C CYS A 16 2.78 9.32 23.95
N GLY A 17 2.46 9.01 22.71
CA GLY A 17 2.92 9.75 21.52
C GLY A 17 2.50 11.21 21.43
N HIS A 18 1.60 11.66 22.31
CA HIS A 18 1.13 13.04 22.42
C HIS A 18 1.02 13.49 23.86
N THR A 19 1.77 14.53 24.21
CA THR A 19 1.64 15.20 25.50
C THR A 19 0.86 16.47 25.32
N PHE A 20 -0.30 16.56 25.93
CA PHE A 20 -1.07 17.80 26.05
C PHE A 20 -0.61 18.48 27.32
N SER A 21 0.24 19.48 27.21
CA SER A 21 0.72 20.25 28.36
C SER A 21 0.27 21.70 28.26
N GLU A 22 -0.84 22.00 28.88
CA GLU A 22 -1.03 23.31 29.46
C GLU A 22 -0.70 23.20 30.96
N MET A 23 0.35 23.89 31.39
CA MET A 23 0.78 23.89 32.78
C MET A 23 0.17 25.08 33.48
N GLU A 24 -1.01 24.88 34.04
CA GLU A 24 -1.62 25.83 34.94
C GLU A 24 -1.17 25.57 36.39
N PRO A 25 -0.94 26.60 37.23
CA PRO A 25 -0.72 26.39 38.62
C PRO A 25 -1.93 25.70 39.27
N TYR A 26 -1.68 24.65 40.06
CA TYR A 26 -2.77 23.95 40.74
C TYR A 26 -3.49 24.90 41.72
N ASP A 27 -4.78 25.09 41.54
CA ASP A 27 -5.70 25.73 42.46
C ASP A 27 -6.83 24.76 42.82
N GLU A 28 -6.96 24.39 44.07
CA GLU A 28 -7.98 23.44 44.54
C GLU A 28 -9.41 23.86 44.15
N LYS A 29 -9.68 25.17 44.08
CA LYS A 29 -11.01 25.71 43.76
C LYS A 29 -11.38 25.57 42.28
N THR A 30 -10.38 25.52 41.38
CA THR A 30 -10.57 25.42 39.95
C THR A 30 -10.19 24.04 39.40
N ALA A 31 -9.55 23.20 40.21
CA ALA A 31 -8.95 21.94 39.75
C ALA A 31 -9.90 21.03 38.94
N VAL A 32 -11.16 20.90 39.35
CA VAL A 32 -12.15 20.09 38.64
C VAL A 32 -12.49 20.71 37.28
N LYS A 33 -12.65 22.04 37.24
CA LYS A 33 -12.94 22.74 35.97
C LYS A 33 -11.77 22.63 34.99
N ASP A 34 -10.55 22.82 35.50
CA ASP A 34 -9.33 22.79 34.68
C ASP A 34 -9.04 21.38 34.19
N ALA A 35 -9.24 20.35 35.03
CA ALA A 35 -9.15 18.95 34.60
C ALA A 35 -10.21 18.60 33.54
N THR A 36 -11.45 19.07 33.70
CA THR A 36 -12.50 18.86 32.73
C THR A 36 -12.14 19.51 31.38
N ALA A 37 -11.62 20.74 31.39
CA ALA A 37 -11.18 21.43 30.18
C ALA A 37 -10.06 20.69 29.46
N LEU A 38 -9.09 20.17 30.21
CA LEU A 38 -8.01 19.35 29.61
C LEU A 38 -8.53 18.04 29.02
N VAL A 39 -9.45 17.34 29.69
CA VAL A 39 -10.07 16.12 29.15
C VAL A 39 -10.85 16.40 27.84
N GLU A 40 -11.63 17.49 27.83
CA GLU A 40 -12.35 17.87 26.59
C GLU A 40 -11.41 18.31 25.45
N MET A 41 -10.27 18.91 25.76
CA MET A 41 -9.23 19.22 24.78
C MET A 41 -8.68 17.94 24.14
N VAL A 42 -8.30 16.96 24.96
CA VAL A 42 -7.82 15.65 24.50
C VAL A 42 -8.87 14.95 23.67
N ARG A 43 -10.11 14.90 24.15
CA ARG A 43 -11.23 14.31 23.42
C ARG A 43 -11.44 14.97 22.05
N SER A 44 -11.47 16.30 22.01
CA SER A 44 -11.65 17.06 20.76
C SER A 44 -10.54 16.79 19.77
N TYR A 45 -9.29 16.71 20.23
CA TYR A 45 -8.14 16.36 19.41
C TYR A 45 -8.32 14.98 18.76
N TRP A 46 -8.62 13.95 19.54
CA TRP A 46 -8.76 12.59 19.01
C TRP A 46 -9.98 12.42 18.10
N MET A 47 -11.07 13.13 18.38
CA MET A 47 -12.23 13.16 17.48
C MET A 47 -11.89 13.82 16.14
N GLU A 48 -11.11 14.90 16.15
CA GLU A 48 -10.66 15.54 14.92
C GLU A 48 -9.66 14.65 14.15
N GLN A 49 -8.73 13.95 14.83
CA GLN A 49 -7.84 12.98 14.21
C GLN A 49 -8.61 11.83 13.55
N ALA A 50 -9.61 11.28 14.26
CA ALA A 50 -10.46 10.22 13.70
C ALA A 50 -11.23 10.70 12.47
N LYS A 51 -11.79 11.90 12.49
CA LYS A 51 -12.47 12.52 11.35
C LYS A 51 -11.53 12.73 10.17
N GLN A 52 -10.31 13.24 10.43
CA GLN A 52 -9.31 13.41 9.38
C GLN A 52 -8.84 12.08 8.80
N ALA A 53 -8.72 11.03 9.63
CA ALA A 53 -8.39 9.69 9.17
C ALA A 53 -9.50 9.15 8.25
N GLU A 54 -10.77 9.29 8.64
CA GLU A 54 -11.92 8.91 7.81
C GLU A 54 -11.97 9.70 6.48
N GLU A 55 -11.70 11.01 6.52
CA GLU A 55 -11.63 11.84 5.31
C GLU A 55 -10.45 11.45 4.41
N ARG A 56 -9.29 11.07 4.99
CA ARG A 56 -8.15 10.52 4.24
C ARG A 56 -8.49 9.18 3.61
N GLU A 57 -9.18 8.32 4.33
CA GLU A 57 -9.64 7.03 3.80
C GLU A 57 -10.62 7.21 2.64
N LYS A 58 -11.59 8.13 2.76
CA LYS A 58 -12.51 8.48 1.67
C LYS A 58 -11.80 9.11 0.46
N LYS A 59 -10.68 9.83 0.68
CA LYS A 59 -9.83 10.44 -0.35
C LYS A 59 -8.70 9.52 -0.78
N ALA A 60 -8.51 8.38 -0.13
CA ALA A 60 -7.47 7.44 -0.48
C ALA A 60 -7.65 7.04 -1.94
N GLY A 61 -6.66 7.47 -2.71
CA GLY A 61 -6.71 7.42 -4.16
C GLY A 61 -6.64 6.02 -4.72
N THR A 62 -6.28 5.95 -5.95
CA THR A 62 -6.03 4.73 -6.71
C THR A 62 -4.79 4.02 -6.17
N PHE A 63 -4.88 2.71 -5.93
CA PHE A 63 -3.68 1.88 -5.81
C PHE A 63 -3.10 1.67 -7.20
N VAL A 64 -1.82 1.94 -7.37
CA VAL A 64 -1.12 1.76 -8.65
C VAL A 64 0.20 1.04 -8.42
N GLY A 65 0.50 0.08 -9.30
CA GLY A 65 1.77 -0.62 -9.33
C GLY A 65 2.08 -1.17 -10.70
N PHE A 66 3.28 -1.67 -10.88
CA PHE A 66 3.82 -2.00 -12.19
C PHE A 66 4.50 -3.37 -12.17
N ALA A 67 4.14 -4.22 -13.12
CA ALA A 67 4.85 -5.44 -13.39
C ALA A 67 5.85 -5.21 -14.54
N LEU A 68 7.14 -5.25 -14.23
CA LEU A 68 8.23 -4.95 -15.17
C LEU A 68 8.45 -6.13 -16.11
N LEU A 69 8.59 -5.85 -17.42
CA LEU A 69 8.69 -6.85 -18.47
C LEU A 69 9.99 -6.72 -19.26
N SER A 70 10.56 -7.85 -19.71
CA SER A 70 11.75 -7.89 -20.57
C SER A 70 11.46 -7.54 -22.03
N ASP A 71 10.21 -7.55 -22.44
CA ASP A 71 9.72 -7.16 -23.77
C ASP A 71 8.31 -6.56 -23.68
N ASN A 72 7.79 -6.02 -24.77
CA ASN A 72 6.53 -5.31 -24.87
C ASN A 72 5.34 -6.21 -25.21
N SER A 73 5.28 -7.40 -24.67
CA SER A 73 4.17 -8.33 -24.85
C SER A 73 3.57 -8.76 -23.52
N TRP A 74 2.30 -9.12 -23.51
CA TRP A 74 1.67 -9.85 -22.42
C TRP A 74 0.62 -10.82 -22.96
N ASP A 75 0.39 -11.90 -22.22
CA ASP A 75 -0.66 -12.87 -22.50
C ASP A 75 -1.90 -12.52 -21.67
N LYS A 76 -2.76 -11.66 -22.24
CA LYS A 76 -4.00 -11.18 -21.60
C LYS A 76 -4.96 -12.33 -21.30
N GLU A 77 -5.08 -13.30 -22.22
CA GLU A 77 -5.99 -14.44 -22.02
C GLU A 77 -5.48 -15.34 -20.87
N LYS A 78 -4.17 -15.57 -20.83
CA LYS A 78 -3.57 -16.28 -19.70
C LYS A 78 -3.80 -15.54 -18.39
N TYR A 79 -3.64 -14.21 -18.37
CA TYR A 79 -3.87 -13.38 -17.19
C TYR A 79 -5.30 -13.55 -16.68
N ILE A 80 -6.31 -13.49 -17.56
CA ILE A 80 -7.73 -13.66 -17.20
C ILE A 80 -8.00 -15.05 -16.62
N ARG A 81 -7.44 -16.11 -17.22
CA ARG A 81 -7.57 -17.48 -16.71
C ARG A 81 -6.93 -17.61 -15.33
N ASP A 82 -5.69 -17.18 -15.19
CA ASP A 82 -4.94 -17.29 -13.93
C ASP A 82 -5.62 -16.50 -12.80
N LEU A 83 -6.23 -15.35 -13.12
CA LEU A 83 -6.98 -14.54 -12.17
C LEU A 83 -8.20 -15.30 -11.64
N LYS A 84 -8.92 -16.00 -12.52
CA LYS A 84 -10.04 -16.85 -12.13
C LYS A 84 -9.59 -18.08 -11.34
N GLU A 85 -8.54 -18.76 -11.77
CA GLU A 85 -8.03 -19.97 -11.13
C GLU A 85 -7.42 -19.68 -9.74
N GLN A 86 -6.66 -18.59 -9.62
CA GLN A 86 -5.94 -18.29 -8.39
C GLN A 86 -6.78 -17.60 -7.33
N TRP A 87 -7.69 -16.72 -7.76
CA TRP A 87 -8.42 -15.82 -6.86
C TRP A 87 -9.93 -15.84 -7.00
N ASP A 88 -10.47 -16.68 -7.88
CA ASP A 88 -11.90 -16.76 -8.21
C ASP A 88 -12.49 -15.42 -8.67
N ILE A 89 -11.67 -14.57 -9.30
CA ILE A 89 -12.10 -13.29 -9.86
C ILE A 89 -12.38 -13.47 -11.35
N THR A 90 -13.59 -13.14 -11.77
CA THR A 90 -13.98 -13.12 -13.19
C THR A 90 -13.79 -11.71 -13.73
N ALA A 91 -12.90 -11.55 -14.71
CA ALA A 91 -12.68 -10.29 -15.38
C ALA A 91 -13.60 -10.22 -16.63
N GLU A 92 -14.80 -9.66 -16.45
CA GLU A 92 -15.71 -9.37 -17.55
C GLU A 92 -15.39 -7.98 -18.10
N GLU A 93 -14.82 -7.95 -19.29
CA GLU A 93 -14.42 -6.71 -19.94
C GLU A 93 -15.64 -5.84 -20.22
N LYS A 94 -15.59 -4.57 -19.81
CA LYS A 94 -16.66 -3.62 -20.13
C LYS A 94 -16.72 -3.43 -21.65
N SER A 95 -17.91 -3.60 -22.21
CA SER A 95 -18.16 -3.54 -23.65
C SER A 95 -18.23 -2.08 -24.14
N ASP A 96 -17.11 -1.39 -24.21
CA ASP A 96 -17.03 -0.11 -24.91
C ASP A 96 -16.54 -0.33 -26.35
N GLU A 97 -17.09 0.44 -27.28
CA GLU A 97 -16.83 0.33 -28.73
C GLU A 97 -15.36 0.62 -29.12
N GLU A 98 -14.56 1.22 -28.24
CA GLU A 98 -13.13 1.49 -28.41
C GLU A 98 -12.28 0.55 -27.51
N ARG A 99 -12.31 -0.75 -27.82
CA ARG A 99 -11.46 -1.72 -27.12
C ARG A 99 -9.98 -1.49 -27.42
N ASN A 100 -9.23 -1.08 -26.41
CA ASN A 100 -7.78 -1.21 -26.50
C ASN A 100 -7.37 -2.67 -26.18
N PRO A 101 -6.83 -3.43 -27.13
CA PRO A 101 -6.44 -4.82 -26.90
C PRO A 101 -5.36 -4.97 -25.80
N GLU A 102 -4.61 -3.92 -25.53
CA GLU A 102 -3.55 -3.88 -24.54
C GLU A 102 -4.06 -3.54 -23.13
N SER A 103 -5.37 -3.32 -22.96
CA SER A 103 -5.98 -2.96 -21.69
C SER A 103 -7.10 -3.92 -21.32
N LEU A 104 -7.30 -4.10 -20.02
CA LEU A 104 -8.38 -4.87 -19.40
C LEU A 104 -8.96 -4.03 -18.27
N VAL A 105 -10.23 -3.62 -18.40
CA VAL A 105 -10.95 -2.86 -17.37
C VAL A 105 -12.22 -3.61 -16.99
N PHE A 106 -12.38 -3.89 -15.71
CA PHE A 106 -13.51 -4.66 -15.18
C PHE A 106 -13.84 -4.26 -13.75
N ASP A 107 -15.04 -4.63 -13.30
CA ASP A 107 -15.48 -4.38 -11.94
C ASP A 107 -15.31 -5.61 -11.05
N VAL A 108 -14.99 -5.38 -9.78
CA VAL A 108 -14.95 -6.38 -8.71
C VAL A 108 -15.69 -5.81 -7.50
N GLY A 109 -16.96 -6.19 -7.32
CA GLY A 109 -17.84 -5.50 -6.37
C GLY A 109 -18.00 -4.02 -6.77
N ASP A 110 -17.79 -3.11 -5.83
CA ASP A 110 -17.85 -1.67 -6.05
C ASP A 110 -16.49 -1.06 -6.46
N MET A 111 -15.49 -1.90 -6.67
CA MET A 111 -14.16 -1.49 -7.12
C MET A 111 -14.01 -1.68 -8.63
N MET A 112 -13.28 -0.77 -9.25
CA MET A 112 -12.85 -0.88 -10.65
C MET A 112 -11.38 -1.25 -10.71
N ALA A 113 -11.08 -2.29 -11.46
CA ALA A 113 -9.73 -2.74 -11.77
C ALA A 113 -9.35 -2.35 -13.20
N ALA A 114 -8.15 -1.85 -13.39
CA ALA A 114 -7.57 -1.59 -14.70
C ALA A 114 -6.17 -2.23 -14.78
N VAL A 115 -5.95 -3.00 -15.82
CA VAL A 115 -4.68 -3.67 -16.11
C VAL A 115 -4.32 -3.37 -17.54
N SER A 116 -3.18 -2.74 -17.81
CA SER A 116 -2.82 -2.25 -19.12
C SER A 116 -1.34 -2.45 -19.42
N LEU A 117 -1.01 -3.00 -20.58
CA LEU A 117 0.35 -3.03 -21.09
C LEU A 117 0.77 -1.63 -21.54
N MET A 118 1.90 -1.19 -21.02
CA MET A 118 2.61 0.01 -21.45
C MET A 118 3.88 -0.41 -22.19
N PRO A 119 3.97 -0.16 -23.51
CA PRO A 119 5.10 -0.63 -24.33
C PRO A 119 6.33 0.26 -24.19
N ALA A 120 6.62 0.70 -22.98
CA ALA A 120 7.76 1.54 -22.62
C ALA A 120 8.19 1.22 -21.17
N PRO A 121 9.44 1.50 -20.79
CA PRO A 121 9.88 1.45 -19.40
C PRO A 121 9.08 2.41 -18.50
N VAL A 122 9.08 2.13 -17.20
CA VAL A 122 8.54 3.07 -16.19
C VAL A 122 9.26 4.41 -16.33
N PRO A 123 8.50 5.53 -16.42
CA PRO A 123 9.08 6.83 -16.73
C PRO A 123 10.09 7.31 -15.68
N ASN A 124 10.96 8.24 -16.09
CA ASN A 124 11.89 8.99 -15.25
C ASN A 124 12.90 8.17 -14.44
N GLY A 125 13.10 6.89 -14.76
CA GLY A 125 14.00 6.02 -14.00
C GLY A 125 13.52 5.74 -12.58
N GLU A 126 12.23 5.89 -12.32
CA GLU A 126 11.65 5.73 -10.97
C GLU A 126 11.81 4.30 -10.44
N ALA A 127 11.57 3.30 -11.31
CA ALA A 127 11.75 1.90 -10.93
C ALA A 127 13.21 1.57 -10.59
N GLU A 128 14.19 2.12 -11.34
CA GLU A 128 15.62 1.92 -11.08
C GLU A 128 16.03 2.55 -9.75
N GLU A 129 15.56 3.76 -9.46
CA GLU A 129 15.90 4.44 -8.21
C GLU A 129 15.30 3.69 -7.01
N CYS A 130 14.05 3.27 -7.11
CA CYS A 130 13.38 2.51 -6.06
C CYS A 130 13.93 1.08 -5.88
N ALA A 131 14.47 0.48 -6.94
CA ALA A 131 15.09 -0.84 -6.86
C ALA A 131 16.28 -0.90 -5.89
N LYS A 132 17.00 0.21 -5.70
CA LYS A 132 18.11 0.34 -4.74
C LYS A 132 17.67 0.10 -3.29
N ASN A 133 16.40 0.27 -2.99
CA ASN A 133 15.85 0.04 -1.67
C ASN A 133 15.75 -1.45 -1.32
N ASN A 134 15.84 -2.35 -2.31
CA ASN A 134 15.71 -3.79 -2.06
C ASN A 134 17.03 -4.41 -1.64
N TYR A 135 17.29 -4.46 -0.33
CA TYR A 135 18.48 -5.10 0.24
C TYR A 135 18.45 -6.64 0.21
N MET A 136 17.30 -7.25 -0.11
CA MET A 136 17.14 -8.72 -0.16
C MET A 136 17.39 -9.29 -1.56
N TRP A 137 17.47 -8.46 -2.59
CA TRP A 137 17.62 -8.87 -3.97
C TRP A 137 18.68 -8.06 -4.71
N SER A 138 19.88 -8.59 -4.82
CA SER A 138 21.04 -7.92 -5.44
C SER A 138 20.84 -7.53 -6.90
N GLU A 139 19.99 -8.27 -7.64
CA GLU A 139 19.73 -8.01 -9.06
C GLU A 139 18.58 -6.99 -9.30
N ALA A 140 17.97 -6.45 -8.25
CA ALA A 140 16.80 -5.56 -8.36
C ALA A 140 17.09 -4.34 -9.25
N GLU A 141 18.20 -3.63 -9.00
CA GLU A 141 18.58 -2.44 -9.76
C GLU A 141 18.86 -2.77 -11.24
N LYS A 142 19.62 -3.85 -11.49
CA LYS A 142 19.89 -4.31 -12.85
C LYS A 142 18.60 -4.68 -13.58
N THR A 143 17.73 -5.43 -12.93
CA THR A 143 16.42 -5.84 -13.48
C THR A 143 15.55 -4.64 -13.81
N ALA A 144 15.46 -3.68 -12.90
CA ALA A 144 14.71 -2.45 -13.13
C ALA A 144 15.28 -1.65 -14.31
N LYS A 145 16.61 -1.59 -14.45
CA LYS A 145 17.27 -0.88 -15.56
C LYS A 145 17.09 -1.54 -16.91
N GLU A 146 16.97 -2.85 -16.94
CA GLU A 146 16.89 -3.64 -18.20
C GLU A 146 15.46 -3.87 -18.70
N HIS A 147 14.41 -3.51 -17.91
CA HIS A 147 13.04 -3.69 -18.36
C HIS A 147 12.72 -2.80 -19.56
N LYS A 148 11.86 -3.29 -20.45
CA LYS A 148 11.52 -2.63 -21.72
C LYS A 148 10.08 -2.16 -21.80
N ALA A 149 9.22 -2.76 -20.99
CA ALA A 149 7.80 -2.47 -20.90
C ALA A 149 7.31 -2.77 -19.48
N HIS A 150 6.08 -2.41 -19.18
CA HIS A 150 5.46 -2.79 -17.92
C HIS A 150 3.95 -2.99 -18.07
N ILE A 151 3.37 -3.80 -17.20
CA ILE A 151 1.92 -3.84 -17.03
C ILE A 151 1.61 -2.92 -15.84
N MET A 152 0.80 -1.90 -16.10
CA MET A 152 0.23 -1.05 -15.05
C MET A 152 -1.01 -1.71 -14.48
N VAL A 153 -1.07 -1.84 -13.17
CA VAL A 153 -2.24 -2.32 -12.43
C VAL A 153 -2.75 -1.21 -11.55
N ALA A 154 -4.03 -0.88 -11.70
CA ALA A 154 -4.70 0.13 -10.88
C ALA A 154 -6.00 -0.41 -10.28
N VAL A 155 -6.28 -0.06 -9.03
CA VAL A 155 -7.55 -0.35 -8.34
C VAL A 155 -8.14 0.94 -7.81
N ILE A 156 -9.36 1.24 -8.22
CA ILE A 156 -10.12 2.42 -7.83
C ILE A 156 -11.37 1.95 -7.10
N GLY A 157 -11.64 2.49 -5.92
CA GLY A 157 -12.85 2.22 -5.15
C GLY A 157 -13.26 3.46 -4.38
N LYS A 158 -14.56 3.64 -4.17
CA LYS A 158 -15.10 4.79 -3.44
C LYS A 158 -15.64 4.42 -2.07
N GLU A 159 -16.23 3.26 -1.93
CA GLU A 159 -16.99 2.83 -0.75
C GLU A 159 -16.32 1.67 -0.02
N GLU A 160 -15.51 0.88 -0.72
CA GLU A 160 -14.76 -0.22 -0.11
C GLU A 160 -13.62 0.26 0.77
N SER A 161 -13.33 -0.52 1.81
CA SER A 161 -12.22 -0.20 2.70
C SER A 161 -10.86 -0.24 1.99
N LEU A 162 -9.91 0.53 2.48
CA LEU A 162 -8.51 0.51 2.00
C LEU A 162 -7.92 -0.91 2.01
N ILE A 163 -8.29 -1.72 3.00
CA ILE A 163 -7.82 -3.10 3.13
C ILE A 163 -8.31 -3.95 1.97
N GLU A 164 -9.60 -3.90 1.63
CA GLU A 164 -10.17 -4.69 0.54
C GLU A 164 -9.62 -4.24 -0.82
N ARG A 165 -9.48 -2.94 -1.03
CA ARG A 165 -8.79 -2.39 -2.22
C ARG A 165 -7.35 -2.85 -2.31
N GLY A 166 -6.62 -2.81 -1.20
CA GLY A 166 -5.25 -3.28 -1.12
C GLY A 166 -5.12 -4.78 -1.38
N LYS A 167 -6.05 -5.60 -0.87
CA LYS A 167 -6.10 -7.04 -1.15
C LYS A 167 -6.34 -7.30 -2.65
N LEU A 168 -7.33 -6.64 -3.25
CA LEU A 168 -7.58 -6.77 -4.68
C LEU A 168 -6.36 -6.37 -5.50
N TYR A 169 -5.75 -5.24 -5.17
CA TYR A 169 -4.53 -4.78 -5.82
C TYR A 169 -3.39 -5.80 -5.79
N VAL A 170 -3.14 -6.43 -4.63
CA VAL A 170 -2.11 -7.47 -4.50
C VAL A 170 -2.48 -8.70 -5.33
N LYS A 171 -3.75 -9.12 -5.34
CA LYS A 171 -4.23 -10.24 -6.17
C LYS A 171 -3.94 -9.99 -7.65
N LEU A 172 -4.27 -8.80 -8.15
CA LEU A 172 -4.03 -8.44 -9.56
C LEU A 172 -2.55 -8.43 -9.93
N LEU A 173 -1.69 -7.84 -9.10
CA LEU A 173 -0.25 -7.83 -9.34
C LEU A 173 0.38 -9.23 -9.21
N SER A 174 -0.11 -10.08 -8.31
CA SER A 174 0.40 -11.45 -8.15
C SER A 174 0.19 -12.30 -9.40
N VAL A 175 -0.92 -12.10 -10.10
CA VAL A 175 -1.20 -12.80 -11.37
C VAL A 175 -0.27 -12.32 -12.49
N CYS A 176 0.19 -11.07 -12.46
CA CYS A 176 1.22 -10.62 -13.40
C CYS A 176 2.52 -11.42 -13.27
N CYS A 177 2.81 -12.00 -12.09
CA CYS A 177 4.00 -12.83 -11.88
C CYS A 177 4.02 -14.10 -12.76
N HIS A 178 2.89 -14.50 -13.32
CA HIS A 178 2.78 -15.67 -14.21
C HIS A 178 3.10 -15.36 -15.69
N GLN A 179 3.34 -14.10 -16.04
CA GLN A 179 3.77 -13.75 -17.39
C GLN A 179 5.18 -14.27 -17.64
N LYS A 180 5.44 -14.82 -18.84
CA LYS A 180 6.73 -15.45 -19.18
C LYS A 180 7.92 -14.48 -19.15
N ASN A 181 7.64 -13.22 -19.46
CA ASN A 181 8.62 -12.15 -19.60
C ASN A 181 8.65 -11.20 -18.38
N ILE A 182 8.02 -11.61 -17.26
CA ILE A 182 8.07 -10.85 -16.00
C ILE A 182 9.48 -10.82 -15.44
N THR A 183 9.93 -9.65 -15.02
CA THR A 183 11.26 -9.45 -14.44
C THR A 183 11.21 -8.92 -13.01
N GLY A 184 10.22 -8.09 -12.67
CA GLY A 184 10.07 -7.51 -11.34
C GLY A 184 8.68 -6.95 -11.09
N ILE A 185 8.34 -6.69 -9.83
CA ILE A 185 7.12 -5.97 -9.43
C ILE A 185 7.54 -4.70 -8.74
N TYR A 186 7.22 -3.56 -9.33
CA TYR A 186 7.49 -2.24 -8.76
C TYR A 186 6.23 -1.71 -8.06
N THR A 187 6.30 -1.59 -6.76
CA THR A 187 5.26 -1.04 -5.88
C THR A 187 5.86 -0.64 -4.54
N SER A 188 5.17 0.22 -3.78
CA SER A 188 5.58 0.61 -2.41
C SER A 188 7.03 1.12 -2.31
N GLY A 189 7.51 1.82 -3.35
CA GLY A 189 8.85 2.39 -3.39
C GLY A 189 10.01 1.38 -3.48
N VAL A 190 9.72 0.16 -3.94
CA VAL A 190 10.72 -0.90 -4.10
C VAL A 190 10.38 -1.80 -5.30
N VAL A 191 11.37 -2.47 -5.87
CA VAL A 191 11.17 -3.51 -6.89
C VAL A 191 11.34 -4.87 -6.24
N PHE A 192 10.28 -5.66 -6.24
CA PHE A 192 10.25 -7.01 -5.70
C PHE A 192 10.62 -8.05 -6.75
N GLN A 193 11.28 -9.11 -6.31
CA GLN A 193 11.40 -10.32 -7.12
C GLN A 193 10.01 -10.95 -7.30
N PRO A 194 9.58 -11.36 -8.52
CA PRO A 194 8.24 -11.89 -8.78
C PRO A 194 7.85 -13.05 -7.86
N ARG A 195 8.76 -14.02 -7.66
CA ARG A 195 8.52 -15.18 -6.78
C ARG A 195 8.30 -14.79 -5.31
N PHE A 196 8.99 -13.76 -4.84
CA PHE A 196 8.82 -13.22 -3.51
C PHE A 196 7.44 -12.58 -3.36
N TYR A 197 7.07 -11.71 -4.33
CA TYR A 197 5.79 -11.02 -4.33
C TYR A 197 4.60 -11.99 -4.37
N GLU A 198 4.67 -12.98 -5.27
CA GLU A 198 3.67 -14.04 -5.40
C GLU A 198 3.57 -14.90 -4.13
N GLY A 199 4.70 -15.32 -3.56
CA GLY A 199 4.73 -16.12 -2.34
C GLY A 199 4.02 -15.45 -1.16
N PHE A 200 4.25 -14.17 -0.94
CA PHE A 200 3.57 -13.42 0.13
C PHE A 200 2.10 -13.14 -0.17
N SER A 201 1.72 -12.95 -1.43
CA SER A 201 0.31 -12.81 -1.81
C SER A 201 -0.50 -14.06 -1.42
N GLY A 202 0.12 -15.23 -1.46
CA GLY A 202 -0.47 -16.51 -1.08
C GLY A 202 -1.00 -16.56 0.36
N MET A 203 -0.49 -15.73 1.26
CA MET A 203 -0.95 -15.62 2.65
C MET A 203 -2.45 -15.24 2.75
N MET A 204 -2.98 -14.54 1.73
CA MET A 204 -4.40 -14.20 1.67
C MET A 204 -5.32 -15.43 1.52
N LYS A 205 -4.80 -16.58 1.08
CA LYS A 205 -5.56 -17.84 1.01
C LYS A 205 -5.77 -18.45 2.41
N GLU A 206 -5.01 -18.00 3.39
CA GLU A 206 -5.07 -18.39 4.80
C GLU A 206 -5.66 -17.27 5.68
N ASP A 207 -6.50 -16.40 5.09
CA ASP A 207 -7.11 -15.23 5.73
C ASP A 207 -6.12 -14.24 6.38
N SER A 208 -4.85 -14.31 6.00
CA SER A 208 -3.82 -13.39 6.48
C SER A 208 -3.71 -12.16 5.58
N LEU A 209 -3.38 -11.00 6.15
CA LEU A 209 -3.13 -9.79 5.38
C LEU A 209 -1.79 -9.88 4.63
N PRO A 210 -1.70 -9.41 3.38
CA PRO A 210 -0.48 -9.44 2.60
C PRO A 210 0.47 -8.28 2.96
N ILE A 211 0.85 -8.19 4.23
CA ILE A 211 1.62 -7.08 4.78
C ILE A 211 2.94 -6.87 4.02
N TYR A 212 3.62 -7.96 3.65
CA TYR A 212 4.89 -7.89 2.94
C TYR A 212 4.76 -7.47 1.45
N ASN A 213 3.55 -7.47 0.90
CA ASN A 213 3.26 -6.89 -0.41
C ASN A 213 2.92 -5.39 -0.31
N TRP A 214 2.42 -4.94 0.84
CA TRP A 214 2.01 -3.56 1.06
C TRP A 214 3.13 -2.69 1.61
N ILE A 215 3.95 -3.25 2.51
CA ILE A 215 4.94 -2.51 3.28
C ILE A 215 6.32 -3.12 3.05
N TRP A 216 7.26 -2.28 2.61
CA TRP A 216 8.66 -2.64 2.57
C TRP A 216 9.35 -2.19 3.85
N PHE A 217 9.91 -3.15 4.58
CA PHE A 217 10.67 -2.88 5.81
C PHE A 217 12.11 -2.50 5.43
N GLY A 218 12.36 -1.20 5.32
CA GLY A 218 13.66 -0.67 4.97
C GLY A 218 14.70 -0.89 6.08
N LEU A 219 15.96 -1.06 5.67
CA LEU A 219 17.10 -1.10 6.58
C LEU A 219 18.05 0.04 6.27
N TYR A 220 18.51 0.73 7.30
CA TYR A 220 19.51 1.76 7.17
C TYR A 220 20.61 1.58 8.22
N ARG A 221 21.80 2.03 7.88
CA ARG A 221 22.97 1.95 8.76
C ARG A 221 23.10 3.25 9.54
N THR A 222 23.26 3.14 10.85
CA THR A 222 23.57 4.25 11.75
C THR A 222 24.96 4.07 12.34
N GLU A 223 25.48 5.10 13.01
CA GLU A 223 26.75 5.01 13.78
C GLU A 223 26.70 3.93 14.87
N LYS A 224 25.51 3.60 15.38
CA LYS A 224 25.29 2.56 16.41
C LYS A 224 25.04 1.16 15.85
N GLY A 225 24.97 1.00 14.53
CA GLY A 225 24.68 -0.28 13.88
C GLY A 225 23.63 -0.20 12.77
N ILE A 226 22.90 -1.28 12.57
CA ILE A 226 21.81 -1.36 11.59
C ILE A 226 20.49 -1.09 12.31
N SER A 227 19.69 -0.20 11.76
CA SER A 227 18.32 0.08 12.19
C SER A 227 17.37 -0.18 11.02
N GLY A 228 16.12 -0.56 11.34
CA GLY A 228 15.06 -0.72 10.37
C GLY A 228 13.97 0.33 10.55
N TYR A 229 13.21 0.58 9.49
CA TYR A 229 12.02 1.41 9.50
C TYR A 229 11.01 0.90 8.45
N THR A 230 9.78 1.38 8.55
CA THR A 230 8.72 1.15 7.56
C THR A 230 8.35 2.45 6.87
#